data_aed3f461ca286591683f8a6369b3b627
#
_entry.id   aed3f461ca286591683f8a6369b3b627
#
_cell.length_a   1.000
_cell.length_b   1.000
_cell.length_c   1.000
_cell.angle_alpha   90.00
_cell.angle_beta   90.00
_cell.angle_gamma   90.00
#
_symmetry.space_group_name_H-M   'P 1'
#
loop_
_entity.id
_entity.type
_entity.pdbx_description
1 polymer ?
#
loop_
_entity_poly.entity_id
_entity_poly.type
_entity_poly.pdbx_seq_one_letter_code
_entity_poly.pdbx_strand_id
1 'polypeptide(L)' 'MISGTVKFFNGQKGYGFIQPDDGSKDVFVHISALERAGISDLADSQKVKFETEIDQRSGKTAVSVIELA' A
#
# COMPACT_ATOMS: atom_id res chain seq x y z
N MET A 1 9.91 4.40 -7.74
CA MET A 1 8.83 4.12 -6.75
C MET A 1 8.01 5.37 -6.53
N ILE A 2 6.76 5.18 -6.16
CA ILE A 2 5.82 6.26 -5.90
C ILE A 2 5.87 6.57 -4.40
N SER A 3 5.96 7.84 -4.05
CA SER A 3 5.86 8.27 -2.65
C SER A 3 4.40 8.45 -2.26
N GLY A 4 4.04 8.04 -1.06
CA GLY A 4 2.67 8.18 -0.59
C GLY A 4 2.59 8.19 0.93
N THR A 5 1.37 8.37 1.41
CA THR A 5 1.05 8.41 2.83
C THR A 5 -0.02 7.37 3.13
N VAL A 6 0.19 6.56 4.15
CA VAL A 6 -0.79 5.56 4.56
C VAL A 6 -2.03 6.27 5.08
N LYS A 7 -3.18 6.00 4.45
CA LYS A 7 -4.45 6.57 4.89
C LYS A 7 -4.97 5.78 6.09
N PHE A 8 -5.00 4.46 5.97
CA PHE A 8 -5.22 3.57 7.09
C PHE A 8 -4.76 2.16 6.70
N PHE A 9 -4.53 1.33 7.70
CA PHE A 9 -4.24 -0.09 7.48
C PHE A 9 -4.86 -0.89 8.61
N ASN A 10 -5.61 -1.95 8.26
CA ASN A 10 -6.24 -2.84 9.22
C ASN A 10 -5.56 -4.20 9.14
N GLY A 11 -4.68 -4.49 10.11
CA GLY A 11 -3.94 -5.74 10.15
C GLY A 11 -4.80 -6.97 10.38
N GLN A 12 -5.96 -6.82 11.01
CA GLN A 12 -6.87 -7.94 11.24
C GLN A 12 -7.56 -8.36 9.95
N LYS A 13 -7.97 -7.39 9.15
CA LYS A 13 -8.59 -7.66 7.85
C LYS A 13 -7.54 -7.89 6.75
N GLY A 14 -6.31 -7.48 6.99
CA GLY A 14 -5.21 -7.71 6.07
C GLY A 14 -5.16 -6.77 4.89
N TYR A 15 -5.68 -5.55 5.00
CA TYR A 15 -5.62 -4.59 3.91
C TYR A 15 -5.64 -3.16 4.42
N GLY A 16 -5.30 -2.24 3.52
CA GLY A 16 -5.37 -0.82 3.80
C GLY A 16 -5.29 -0.02 2.51
N PHE A 17 -5.17 1.29 2.64
CA PHE A 17 -5.07 2.20 1.51
C PHE A 17 -3.95 3.19 1.71
N ILE A 18 -3.27 3.52 0.62
CA ILE A 18 -2.18 4.50 0.59
C ILE A 18 -2.59 5.60 -0.37
N GLN A 19 -2.48 6.84 0.07
CA GLN A 19 -2.72 7.99 -0.79
C GLN A 19 -1.40 8.44 -1.43
N PRO A 20 -1.28 8.35 -2.77
CA PRO A 20 -0.08 8.86 -3.44
C PRO A 20 0.08 10.36 -3.21
N ASP A 21 1.33 10.79 -3.04
CA ASP A 21 1.61 12.20 -2.76
C ASP A 21 1.35 13.12 -3.96
N ASP A 22 1.18 12.55 -5.16
CA ASP A 22 0.86 13.31 -6.36
C ASP A 22 -0.63 13.63 -6.51
N GLY A 23 -1.46 13.24 -5.53
CA GLY A 23 -2.89 13.49 -5.56
C GLY A 23 -3.70 12.46 -6.32
N SER A 24 -3.11 11.39 -6.77
CA SER A 24 -3.83 10.29 -7.42
C SER A 24 -4.78 9.60 -6.46
N LYS A 25 -5.65 8.72 -7.00
CA LYS A 25 -6.59 7.97 -6.18
C LYS A 25 -5.86 7.05 -5.22
N ASP A 26 -6.49 6.78 -4.08
CA ASP A 26 -5.97 5.86 -3.08
C ASP A 26 -5.69 4.50 -3.71
N VAL A 27 -4.58 3.88 -3.30
CA VAL A 27 -4.16 2.59 -3.82
C VAL A 27 -4.36 1.54 -2.73
N PHE A 28 -4.96 0.42 -3.11
CA PHE A 28 -5.17 -0.71 -2.20
C PHE A 28 -3.84 -1.40 -1.90
N VAL A 29 -3.62 -1.74 -0.63
CA VAL A 29 -2.46 -2.53 -0.21
C VAL A 29 -2.94 -3.73 0.62
N HIS A 30 -2.49 -4.93 0.24
CA HIS A 30 -2.81 -6.16 0.96
C HIS A 30 -1.64 -6.52 1.88
N ILE A 31 -1.94 -7.20 2.99
CA ILE A 31 -0.92 -7.59 3.96
C ILE A 31 0.20 -8.43 3.33
N SER A 32 -0.10 -9.18 2.27
CA SER A 32 0.92 -9.97 1.59
C SER A 32 2.05 -9.11 1.02
N ALA A 33 1.75 -7.89 0.59
CA ALA A 33 2.78 -6.97 0.11
C ALA A 33 3.69 -6.54 1.26
N LEU A 34 3.12 -6.32 2.45
CA LEU A 34 3.91 -6.00 3.63
C LEU A 34 4.81 -7.16 4.03
N GLU A 35 4.27 -8.38 4.00
CA GLU A 35 5.04 -9.57 4.34
C GLU A 35 6.25 -9.76 3.43
N ARG A 36 6.07 -9.52 2.13
CA ARG A 36 7.17 -9.59 1.15
C ARG A 36 8.25 -8.55 1.47
N ALA A 37 7.85 -7.40 1.97
CA ALA A 37 8.78 -6.32 2.30
C ALA A 37 9.38 -6.45 3.70
N GLY A 38 8.94 -7.44 4.48
CA GLY A 38 9.38 -7.59 5.87
C GLY A 38 8.78 -6.59 6.82
N ILE A 39 7.64 -6.01 6.47
CA ILE A 39 6.94 -5.01 7.28
C ILE A 39 5.78 -5.70 7.99
N SER A 40 5.67 -5.55 9.32
CA SER A 40 4.62 -6.20 10.07
C SER A 40 3.32 -5.40 10.12
N ASP A 41 3.39 -4.08 10.03
CA ASP A 41 2.22 -3.22 10.15
C ASP A 41 2.54 -1.83 9.60
N LEU A 42 1.49 -1.04 9.35
CA LEU A 42 1.61 0.35 8.91
C LEU A 42 0.79 1.24 9.84
N ALA A 43 1.36 2.35 10.25
CA ALA A 43 0.67 3.35 11.05
C ALA A 43 -0.10 4.32 10.14
N ASP A 44 -1.18 4.90 10.67
CA ASP A 44 -1.90 5.96 9.97
C ASP A 44 -0.98 7.13 9.71
N SER A 45 -1.07 7.72 8.54
CA SER A 45 -0.26 8.86 8.10
C SER A 45 1.23 8.57 7.95
N GLN A 46 1.61 7.29 7.98
CA GLN A 46 3.01 6.91 7.77
C GLN A 46 3.43 7.13 6.33
N LYS A 47 4.63 7.68 6.12
CA LYS A 47 5.18 7.86 4.78
C LYS A 47 5.80 6.56 4.27
N VAL A 48 5.48 6.24 3.03
CA VAL A 48 5.98 5.01 2.38
C VAL A 48 6.32 5.29 0.93
N LYS A 49 7.09 4.38 0.34
CA LYS A 49 7.32 4.32 -1.11
C LYS A 49 6.81 2.97 -1.60
N PHE A 50 6.22 2.96 -2.78
CA PHE A 50 5.60 1.74 -3.28
C PHE A 50 5.56 1.69 -4.80
N GLU A 51 5.38 0.48 -5.31
CA GLU A 51 5.09 0.22 -6.72
C GLU A 51 3.76 -0.50 -6.81
N THR A 52 3.07 -0.32 -7.93
CA THR A 52 1.74 -0.87 -8.13
C THR A 52 1.71 -1.84 -9.29
N GLU A 53 0.75 -2.76 -9.24
CA GLU A 53 0.42 -3.67 -10.33
C GLU A 53 -1.09 -3.73 -10.46
N ILE A 54 -1.56 -4.10 -11.65
CA ILE A 54 -2.98 -4.33 -11.86
C ILE A 54 -3.27 -5.79 -11.51
N ASP A 55 -4.21 -6.00 -10.59
CA ASP A 55 -4.68 -7.33 -10.24
C ASP A 55 -5.49 -7.88 -11.41
N GLN A 56 -5.03 -8.96 -12.01
CA GLN A 56 -5.68 -9.57 -13.18
C GLN A 56 -7.08 -10.09 -12.87
N ARG A 57 -7.36 -10.43 -11.63
CA ARG A 57 -8.66 -10.95 -11.23
C ARG A 57 -9.72 -9.86 -11.16
N SER A 58 -9.38 -8.73 -10.55
CA SER A 58 -10.33 -7.63 -10.32
C SER A 58 -10.15 -6.47 -11.28
N GLY A 59 -9.01 -6.39 -11.97
CA GLY A 59 -8.66 -5.24 -12.80
C GLY A 59 -8.32 -4.00 -12.01
N LYS A 60 -8.13 -4.12 -10.70
CA LYS A 60 -7.84 -2.99 -9.83
C LYS A 60 -6.35 -2.86 -9.58
N THR A 61 -5.91 -1.62 -9.42
CA THR A 61 -4.51 -1.32 -9.06
C THR A 61 -4.28 -1.61 -7.58
N ALA A 62 -3.21 -2.33 -7.29
CA ALA A 62 -2.82 -2.65 -5.92
C ALA A 62 -1.31 -2.52 -5.75
N VAL A 63 -0.87 -2.34 -4.50
CA VAL A 63 0.56 -2.24 -4.20
C VAL A 63 1.20 -3.62 -4.36
N SER A 64 2.27 -3.70 -5.14
CA SER A 64 3.04 -4.93 -5.33
C SER A 64 4.30 -4.92 -4.49
N VAL A 65 4.96 -3.77 -4.36
CA VAL A 65 6.18 -3.60 -3.58
C VAL A 65 5.98 -2.39 -2.69
N ILE A 66 6.41 -2.46 -1.44
CA ILE A 66 6.31 -1.35 -0.50
C ILE A 66 7.57 -1.31 0.37
N GLU A 67 8.01 -0.10 0.68
CA GLU A 67 9.08 0.10 1.66
C GLU A 67 8.78 1.35 2.48
N LEU A 68 9.33 1.40 3.68
CA LEU A 68 9.21 2.56 4.54
C LEU A 68 10.06 3.70 4.00
N ALA A 69 9.51 4.90 4.01
CA ALA A 69 10.24 6.07 3.53
C ALA A 69 11.21 6.60 4.58
#